data_d63d82a926442e2aaf85857062620bcc
#
_entry.id   d63d82a926442e2aaf85857062620bcc
#
_cell.length_a   1.000
_cell.length_b   1.000
_cell.length_c   1.000
_cell.angle_alpha   90.00
_cell.angle_beta   90.00
_cell.angle_gamma   90.00
#
_symmetry.space_group_name_H-M   'P 1'
#
loop_
_entity.id
_entity.type
_entity.pdbx_description
1 polymer ?
#
loop_
_entity_poly.entity_id
_entity_poly.type
_entity_poly.pdbx_seq_one_letter_code
_entity_poly.pdbx_strand_id
1 'polypeptide(L)'
;MRLPSSRIRMPQNILIGCFLIATVLIAGCPNPEIEPPTPPTDNPHRIDFVGSEGPGVGKHIVFLAGDHEYRSEELLPALARIMAKHYGFSTTVLFTLDEEGFIQPGSSNMKGLDVLENADLLVLGLRFQNFPEDEMQHFVDYLDRAGPIVGLRTSTHAFQIPDGPFRKYAWDYEGGEYFKGFGRQVLGETWAGHYGTNHEQSSNVIPIAVDHPIFSGVESIHAVSGGYFANPMPDSVPLAKGVVLDGMTADSPPAMDKEQVPVVWTRTYQGSEGQSGRVFTSTHGASEDLLHPGYRRMLVNATLWAAGMESEIQSDSPISFVGPFHPVTYSFDGYRRCVRPSDMAGWDSPIMNPDHPVTDE
;
A
#
# COMPACT_ATOMS: atom_id res chain seq x y z
N MET A 1 -59.77 -75.15 26.26
CA MET A 1 -59.64 -76.58 26.11
C MET A 1 -58.26 -76.95 25.58
N ARG A 2 -57.46 -77.52 26.43
CA ARG A 2 -56.29 -78.39 26.27
C ARG A 2 -55.38 -78.35 25.01
N LEU A 3 -54.12 -78.09 25.30
CA LEU A 3 -52.87 -78.52 24.68
C LEU A 3 -52.89 -79.91 23.97
N PRO A 4 -51.88 -80.35 23.12
CA PRO A 4 -50.44 -80.39 23.53
C PRO A 4 -49.42 -80.09 22.43
N SER A 5 -48.31 -79.58 22.79
CA SER A 5 -46.87 -79.94 22.73
C SER A 5 -46.43 -80.98 21.71
N SER A 6 -45.37 -80.69 20.90
CA SER A 6 -44.25 -81.63 20.70
C SER A 6 -42.97 -80.79 20.31
N ARG A 7 -41.89 -81.11 21.06
CA ARG A 7 -40.50 -80.72 20.78
C ARG A 7 -39.90 -81.62 19.71
N ILE A 8 -39.10 -81.08 18.81
CA ILE A 8 -37.98 -81.84 18.22
C ILE A 8 -36.74 -80.89 18.13
N ARG A 9 -35.61 -81.45 18.48
CA ARG A 9 -34.28 -80.81 18.67
C ARG A 9 -33.54 -80.65 17.33
N MET A 10 -32.70 -79.60 17.30
CA MET A 10 -31.42 -79.28 16.65
C MET A 10 -30.79 -80.31 15.65
N PRO A 11 -29.92 -79.77 14.70
CA PRO A 11 -28.56 -79.38 15.12
C PRO A 11 -28.03 -78.04 14.52
N GLN A 12 -27.04 -77.54 15.28
CA GLN A 12 -26.19 -76.43 14.95
C GLN A 12 -25.33 -76.70 13.74
N ASN A 13 -25.28 -75.76 12.78
CA ASN A 13 -24.15 -75.64 11.89
C ASN A 13 -23.72 -74.17 11.94
N ILE A 14 -22.55 -73.98 12.52
CA ILE A 14 -21.83 -72.69 12.58
C ILE A 14 -21.28 -72.41 11.18
N LEU A 15 -21.78 -71.39 10.50
CA LEU A 15 -21.11 -70.78 9.33
C LEU A 15 -20.45 -69.55 9.80
N ILE A 16 -19.13 -69.54 9.87
CA ILE A 16 -18.28 -68.36 10.05
C ILE A 16 -18.27 -67.62 8.72
N GLY A 17 -19.06 -66.54 8.64
CA GLY A 17 -18.98 -65.60 7.54
C GLY A 17 -17.87 -64.60 7.80
N CYS A 18 -16.75 -64.73 7.09
CA CYS A 18 -15.74 -63.67 7.03
C CYS A 18 -16.34 -62.43 6.33
N PHE A 19 -16.64 -61.41 7.10
CA PHE A 19 -16.85 -60.07 6.58
C PHE A 19 -15.51 -59.46 6.20
N LEU A 20 -15.17 -59.45 4.92
CA LEU A 20 -14.10 -58.64 4.36
C LEU A 20 -14.61 -57.17 4.35
N ILE A 21 -14.15 -56.39 5.34
CA ILE A 21 -14.30 -54.92 5.30
C ILE A 21 -13.29 -54.44 4.26
N ALA A 22 -13.76 -54.12 3.07
CA ALA A 22 -13.01 -53.41 2.07
C ALA A 22 -12.86 -51.95 2.56
N THR A 23 -11.70 -51.63 3.16
CA THR A 23 -11.32 -50.26 3.45
C THR A 23 -11.01 -49.59 2.10
N VAL A 24 -11.95 -48.77 1.61
CA VAL A 24 -11.70 -47.86 0.48
C VAL A 24 -10.77 -46.77 0.99
N LEU A 25 -9.49 -46.91 0.72
CA LEU A 25 -8.54 -45.80 0.80
C LEU A 25 -8.94 -44.76 -0.26
N ILE A 26 -9.63 -43.74 0.15
CA ILE A 26 -9.76 -42.50 -0.64
C ILE A 26 -8.35 -41.88 -0.64
N ALA A 27 -7.62 -42.13 -1.72
CA ALA A 27 -6.42 -41.34 -2.01
C ALA A 27 -6.87 -39.90 -2.26
N GLY A 28 -6.86 -39.08 -1.21
CA GLY A 28 -6.95 -37.61 -1.34
C GLY A 28 -5.77 -37.20 -2.21
N CYS A 29 -6.05 -36.47 -3.29
CA CYS A 29 -5.01 -35.77 -4.04
C CYS A 29 -4.19 -34.96 -3.02
N PRO A 30 -2.86 -35.01 -3.04
CA PRO A 30 -2.05 -34.11 -2.23
C PRO A 30 -2.42 -32.69 -2.67
N ASN A 31 -2.87 -31.87 -1.72
CA ASN A 31 -2.87 -30.43 -1.89
C ASN A 31 -1.44 -30.07 -2.33
N PRO A 32 -1.23 -29.29 -3.40
CA PRO A 32 0.10 -28.77 -3.66
C PRO A 32 0.51 -28.04 -2.38
N GLU A 33 1.55 -28.56 -1.70
CA GLU A 33 2.24 -27.79 -0.68
C GLU A 33 2.66 -26.49 -1.37
N ILE A 34 2.05 -25.37 -0.95
CA ILE A 34 2.51 -24.03 -1.33
C ILE A 34 3.89 -23.97 -0.69
N GLU A 35 4.92 -24.11 -1.50
CA GLU A 35 6.28 -23.89 -1.03
C GLU A 35 6.32 -22.54 -0.32
N PRO A 36 6.86 -22.47 0.91
CA PRO A 36 7.04 -21.17 1.55
C PRO A 36 7.88 -20.32 0.61
N PRO A 37 7.53 -19.02 0.45
CA PRO A 37 8.21 -18.16 -0.50
C PRO A 37 9.72 -18.21 -0.27
N THR A 38 10.45 -18.24 -1.37
CA THR A 38 11.90 -18.20 -1.41
C THR A 38 12.42 -17.22 -0.36
N PRO A 39 13.41 -17.59 0.49
CA PRO A 39 13.95 -16.68 1.47
C PRO A 39 14.35 -15.36 0.80
N PRO A 40 14.21 -14.23 1.51
CA PRO A 40 14.45 -12.92 0.95
C PRO A 40 15.78 -12.88 0.21
N THR A 41 15.76 -12.36 -0.99
CA THR A 41 16.98 -12.07 -1.75
C THR A 41 17.89 -11.23 -0.86
N ASP A 42 19.22 -11.42 -0.91
CA ASP A 42 20.22 -10.65 -0.15
C ASP A 42 20.21 -9.13 -0.50
N ASN A 43 19.10 -8.59 -0.98
CA ASN A 43 18.95 -7.18 -1.29
C ASN A 43 18.67 -6.38 0.00
N PRO A 44 19.62 -5.57 0.49
CA PRO A 44 19.47 -4.82 1.72
C PRO A 44 18.40 -3.71 1.63
N HIS A 45 18.01 -3.30 0.42
CA HIS A 45 16.98 -2.28 0.19
C HIS A 45 15.54 -2.77 0.43
N ARG A 46 15.36 -4.07 0.70
CA ARG A 46 14.07 -4.74 0.56
C ARG A 46 13.61 -5.43 1.83
N ILE A 47 12.31 -5.34 2.12
CA ILE A 47 11.61 -6.25 3.01
C ILE A 47 10.36 -6.79 2.32
N ASP A 48 10.00 -8.03 2.66
CA ASP A 48 8.84 -8.72 2.11
C ASP A 48 7.92 -9.21 3.22
N PHE A 49 6.61 -9.13 2.97
CA PHE A 49 5.60 -9.78 3.79
C PHE A 49 4.71 -10.61 2.88
N VAL A 50 4.49 -11.86 3.25
CA VAL A 50 3.67 -12.78 2.47
C VAL A 50 2.43 -13.15 3.26
N GLY A 51 1.28 -12.73 2.75
CA GLY A 51 -0.01 -13.15 3.27
C GLY A 51 -0.36 -14.54 2.78
N SER A 52 -1.06 -15.30 3.63
CA SER A 52 -1.45 -16.69 3.34
C SER A 52 -2.95 -16.86 3.14
N GLU A 53 -3.75 -15.90 3.57
CA GLU A 53 -5.22 -15.96 3.54
C GLU A 53 -5.81 -14.62 3.14
N GLY A 54 -6.85 -14.64 2.31
CA GLY A 54 -7.57 -13.45 1.90
C GLY A 54 -7.67 -13.30 0.38
N PRO A 55 -8.40 -12.30 -0.10
CA PRO A 55 -8.70 -12.12 -1.52
C PRO A 55 -7.48 -11.74 -2.36
N GLY A 56 -6.40 -11.26 -1.75
CA GLY A 56 -5.16 -10.85 -2.41
C GLY A 56 -4.14 -11.99 -2.60
N VAL A 57 -4.45 -13.23 -2.19
CA VAL A 57 -3.54 -14.36 -2.40
C VAL A 57 -3.19 -14.52 -3.88
N GLY A 58 -1.89 -14.60 -4.18
CA GLY A 58 -1.36 -14.68 -5.54
C GLY A 58 -1.18 -13.31 -6.22
N LYS A 59 -1.52 -12.20 -5.56
CA LYS A 59 -1.26 -10.83 -6.04
C LYS A 59 -0.11 -10.18 -5.29
N HIS A 60 0.64 -9.33 -5.98
CA HIS A 60 1.83 -8.69 -5.47
C HIS A 60 1.72 -7.16 -5.49
N ILE A 61 1.94 -6.52 -4.34
CA ILE A 61 2.02 -5.06 -4.22
C ILE A 61 3.45 -4.66 -3.91
N VAL A 62 3.99 -3.72 -4.69
CA VAL A 62 5.30 -3.12 -4.45
C VAL A 62 5.12 -1.71 -3.89
N PHE A 63 5.90 -1.37 -2.87
CA PHE A 63 5.90 -0.08 -2.20
C PHE A 63 7.29 0.55 -2.33
N LEU A 64 7.37 1.81 -2.78
CA LEU A 64 8.62 2.55 -2.88
C LEU A 64 8.65 3.69 -1.87
N ALA A 65 9.53 3.57 -0.87
CA ALA A 65 9.73 4.52 0.21
C ALA A 65 10.99 5.36 -0.02
N GLY A 66 10.81 6.64 -0.36
CA GLY A 66 11.89 7.56 -0.68
C GLY A 66 11.47 9.03 -0.51
N ASP A 67 10.71 9.35 0.54
CA ASP A 67 10.30 10.71 0.88
C ASP A 67 10.99 11.15 2.17
N HIS A 68 11.85 12.13 2.10
CA HIS A 68 12.67 12.61 3.21
C HIS A 68 12.00 13.64 4.13
N GLU A 69 10.69 13.90 3.96
CA GLU A 69 9.93 14.85 4.79
C GLU A 69 8.78 14.18 5.55
N TYR A 70 7.98 13.32 4.88
CA TYR A 70 6.70 12.81 5.40
C TYR A 70 6.74 11.35 5.86
N ARG A 71 7.93 10.78 6.05
CA ARG A 71 8.10 9.46 6.67
C ARG A 71 7.45 8.32 5.88
N SER A 72 7.64 8.29 4.56
CA SER A 72 7.18 7.15 3.75
C SER A 72 7.80 5.82 4.19
N GLU A 73 9.02 5.85 4.72
CA GLU A 73 9.73 4.70 5.30
C GLU A 73 9.05 4.12 6.56
N GLU A 74 8.11 4.84 7.14
CA GLU A 74 7.26 4.40 8.24
C GLU A 74 5.87 3.98 7.75
N LEU A 75 5.23 4.83 6.94
CA LEU A 75 3.88 4.62 6.44
C LEU A 75 3.76 3.37 5.58
N LEU A 76 4.68 3.21 4.60
CA LEU A 76 4.53 2.18 3.59
C LEU A 76 4.73 0.76 4.14
N PRO A 77 5.72 0.45 5.01
CA PRO A 77 5.78 -0.87 5.63
C PRO A 77 4.58 -1.16 6.55
N ALA A 78 3.99 -0.13 7.21
CA ALA A 78 2.77 -0.32 7.99
C ALA A 78 1.59 -0.73 7.11
N LEU A 79 1.40 -0.05 5.98
CA LEU A 79 0.37 -0.39 5.01
C LEU A 79 0.64 -1.76 4.36
N ALA A 80 1.89 -2.06 4.01
CA ALA A 80 2.29 -3.34 3.42
C ALA A 80 1.93 -4.52 4.33
N ARG A 81 2.19 -4.41 5.65
CA ARG A 81 1.79 -5.43 6.63
C ARG A 81 0.27 -5.59 6.72
N ILE A 82 -0.48 -4.48 6.72
CA ILE A 82 -1.95 -4.51 6.73
C ILE A 82 -2.45 -5.28 5.50
N MET A 83 -1.96 -4.95 4.30
CA MET A 83 -2.37 -5.60 3.05
C MET A 83 -1.98 -7.07 3.01
N ALA A 84 -0.79 -7.42 3.49
CA ALA A 84 -0.36 -8.81 3.53
C ALA A 84 -1.13 -9.61 4.58
N LYS A 85 -1.23 -9.14 5.82
CA LYS A 85 -1.80 -9.90 6.93
C LYS A 85 -3.31 -10.06 6.84
N HIS A 86 -4.02 -8.98 6.48
CA HIS A 86 -5.49 -8.98 6.51
C HIS A 86 -6.11 -9.34 5.16
N TYR A 87 -5.37 -9.14 4.06
CA TYR A 87 -5.92 -9.34 2.72
C TYR A 87 -5.19 -10.41 1.90
N GLY A 88 -4.07 -10.96 2.40
CA GLY A 88 -3.38 -12.09 1.78
C GLY A 88 -2.42 -11.72 0.64
N PHE A 89 -2.15 -10.43 0.40
CA PHE A 89 -1.18 -10.05 -0.63
C PHE A 89 0.25 -10.48 -0.28
N SER A 90 1.04 -10.78 -1.32
CA SER A 90 2.49 -10.64 -1.21
C SER A 90 2.83 -9.16 -1.32
N THR A 91 3.68 -8.63 -0.44
CA THR A 91 4.08 -7.23 -0.47
C THR A 91 5.59 -7.10 -0.37
N THR A 92 6.16 -6.20 -1.16
CA THR A 92 7.57 -5.82 -1.14
C THR A 92 7.67 -4.33 -0.86
N VAL A 93 8.48 -3.94 0.12
CA VAL A 93 8.82 -2.52 0.36
C VAL A 93 10.27 -2.30 0.03
N LEU A 94 10.56 -1.35 -0.86
CA LEU A 94 11.90 -0.89 -1.21
C LEU A 94 12.19 0.46 -0.56
N PHE A 95 13.41 0.61 -0.07
CA PHE A 95 13.87 1.80 0.62
C PHE A 95 15.10 2.39 -0.06
N THR A 96 15.26 3.70 0.04
CA THR A 96 16.52 4.38 -0.26
C THR A 96 17.47 4.24 0.92
N LEU A 97 18.73 3.89 0.64
CA LEU A 97 19.76 3.63 1.66
C LEU A 97 20.97 4.55 1.49
N ASP A 98 21.70 4.74 2.59
CA ASP A 98 23.07 5.27 2.57
C ASP A 98 24.11 4.19 2.19
N GLU A 99 25.40 4.56 2.22
CA GLU A 99 26.50 3.66 1.89
C GLU A 99 26.71 2.54 2.93
N GLU A 100 26.28 2.76 4.18
CA GLU A 100 26.36 1.80 5.28
C GLU A 100 25.13 0.84 5.30
N GLY A 101 24.14 1.07 4.45
CA GLY A 101 22.91 0.26 4.33
C GLY A 101 21.83 0.62 5.34
N PHE A 102 21.84 1.82 5.88
CA PHE A 102 20.75 2.37 6.68
C PHE A 102 19.77 3.14 5.81
N ILE A 103 18.51 3.17 6.23
CA ILE A 103 17.46 3.92 5.54
C ILE A 103 17.81 5.41 5.56
N GLN A 104 17.95 5.98 4.35
CA GLN A 104 18.16 7.40 4.12
C GLN A 104 17.18 7.91 3.06
N PRO A 105 16.04 8.45 3.45
CA PRO A 105 14.93 8.73 2.54
C PRO A 105 15.24 9.68 1.37
N GLY A 106 16.24 10.54 1.50
CA GLY A 106 16.64 11.50 0.45
C GLY A 106 17.79 11.06 -0.46
N SER A 107 18.32 9.84 -0.31
CA SER A 107 19.56 9.42 -0.99
C SER A 107 19.42 9.08 -2.48
N SER A 108 18.22 8.83 -2.98
CA SER A 108 17.94 8.27 -4.32
C SER A 108 18.59 6.90 -4.61
N ASN A 109 19.32 6.33 -3.66
CA ASN A 109 19.92 5.01 -3.76
C ASN A 109 18.88 3.93 -3.40
N MET A 110 18.08 3.54 -4.37
CA MET A 110 17.11 2.43 -4.29
C MET A 110 17.48 1.38 -5.32
N LYS A 111 17.49 0.10 -4.93
CA LYS A 111 17.81 -1.03 -5.81
C LYS A 111 16.80 -2.15 -5.65
N GLY A 112 16.57 -2.85 -6.77
CA GLY A 112 15.65 -3.99 -6.83
C GLY A 112 14.30 -3.63 -7.41
N LEU A 113 14.22 -2.56 -8.22
CA LEU A 113 12.99 -2.18 -8.91
C LEU A 113 12.59 -3.20 -10.00
N ASP A 114 13.47 -4.17 -10.35
CA ASP A 114 13.12 -5.32 -11.18
C ASP A 114 11.90 -6.10 -10.65
N VAL A 115 11.64 -6.05 -9.34
CA VAL A 115 10.43 -6.61 -8.72
C VAL A 115 9.12 -6.06 -9.32
N LEU A 116 9.16 -4.87 -9.92
CA LEU A 116 8.01 -4.25 -10.60
C LEU A 116 7.55 -5.03 -11.83
N GLU A 117 8.39 -5.86 -12.43
CA GLU A 117 8.01 -6.69 -13.58
C GLU A 117 6.76 -7.53 -13.31
N ASN A 118 6.65 -8.06 -12.08
CA ASN A 118 5.57 -8.94 -11.66
C ASN A 118 4.61 -8.30 -10.65
N ALA A 119 4.65 -6.98 -10.46
CA ALA A 119 3.78 -6.29 -9.52
C ALA A 119 2.37 -6.07 -10.10
N ASP A 120 1.34 -6.41 -9.34
CA ASP A 120 -0.06 -6.10 -9.65
C ASP A 120 -0.43 -4.66 -9.30
N LEU A 121 0.29 -4.05 -8.36
CA LEU A 121 0.06 -2.68 -7.90
C LEU A 121 1.35 -2.05 -7.38
N LEU A 122 1.51 -0.75 -7.63
CA LEU A 122 2.60 0.08 -7.13
C LEU A 122 2.04 1.17 -6.19
N VAL A 123 2.62 1.27 -4.98
CA VAL A 123 2.30 2.31 -4.00
C VAL A 123 3.53 3.20 -3.79
N LEU A 124 3.38 4.51 -3.93
CA LEU A 124 4.48 5.46 -3.94
C LEU A 124 4.42 6.44 -2.77
N GLY A 125 5.54 6.56 -2.07
CA GLY A 125 5.89 7.66 -1.17
C GLY A 125 7.29 8.17 -1.57
N LEU A 126 7.39 8.91 -2.66
CA LEU A 126 8.65 9.39 -3.24
C LEU A 126 8.72 10.91 -3.25
N ARG A 127 9.94 11.48 -3.13
CA ARG A 127 10.18 12.91 -3.27
C ARG A 127 11.55 13.18 -3.90
N PHE A 128 11.56 13.89 -5.04
CA PHE A 128 12.76 14.37 -5.73
C PHE A 128 13.82 13.30 -6.00
N GLN A 129 13.39 12.08 -6.29
CA GLN A 129 14.28 10.97 -6.55
C GLN A 129 14.96 11.09 -7.93
N ASN A 130 16.18 10.59 -7.99
CA ASN A 130 16.95 10.38 -9.21
C ASN A 130 17.58 9.00 -9.16
N PHE A 131 16.79 7.98 -9.41
CA PHE A 131 17.24 6.59 -9.35
C PHE A 131 18.37 6.32 -10.35
N PRO A 132 19.26 5.32 -10.11
CA PRO A 132 20.14 4.79 -11.14
C PRO A 132 19.38 4.45 -12.42
N GLU A 133 20.00 4.61 -13.58
CA GLU A 133 19.33 4.47 -14.88
C GLU A 133 18.71 3.08 -15.10
N ASP A 134 19.40 2.02 -14.66
CA ASP A 134 18.91 0.64 -14.72
C ASP A 134 17.66 0.44 -13.84
N GLU A 135 17.64 0.99 -12.64
CA GLU A 135 16.49 0.94 -11.75
C GLU A 135 15.33 1.80 -12.28
N MET A 136 15.63 2.99 -12.82
CA MET A 136 14.61 3.86 -13.43
C MET A 136 13.97 3.22 -14.66
N GLN A 137 14.69 2.39 -15.40
CA GLN A 137 14.13 1.66 -16.55
C GLN A 137 13.01 0.70 -16.10
N HIS A 138 13.20 -0.05 -15.01
CA HIS A 138 12.15 -0.93 -14.46
C HIS A 138 10.88 -0.15 -14.06
N PHE A 139 11.07 1.07 -13.51
CA PHE A 139 9.93 1.94 -13.23
C PHE A 139 9.20 2.38 -14.51
N VAL A 140 9.95 2.72 -15.57
CA VAL A 140 9.36 3.10 -16.85
C VAL A 140 8.66 1.93 -17.52
N ASP A 141 9.23 0.73 -17.48
CA ASP A 141 8.62 -0.49 -18.01
C ASP A 141 7.29 -0.80 -17.29
N TYR A 142 7.22 -0.51 -15.99
CA TYR A 142 5.96 -0.59 -15.24
C TYR A 142 4.91 0.40 -15.75
N LEU A 143 5.29 1.64 -16.04
CA LEU A 143 4.39 2.64 -16.63
C LEU A 143 3.96 2.24 -18.04
N ASP A 144 4.89 1.74 -18.86
CA ASP A 144 4.64 1.36 -20.25
C ASP A 144 3.60 0.24 -20.36
N ARG A 145 3.54 -0.67 -19.39
CA ARG A 145 2.48 -1.69 -19.32
C ARG A 145 1.20 -1.23 -18.61
N ALA A 146 1.10 0.07 -18.26
CA ALA A 146 -0.03 0.66 -17.54
C ALA A 146 -0.32 0.02 -16.18
N GLY A 147 0.72 -0.28 -15.40
CA GLY A 147 0.56 -0.83 -14.04
C GLY A 147 -0.21 0.11 -13.13
N PRO A 148 -1.16 -0.38 -12.28
CA PRO A 148 -1.96 0.47 -11.39
C PRO A 148 -1.09 1.17 -10.33
N ILE A 149 -1.48 2.38 -9.91
CA ILE A 149 -0.69 3.21 -8.99
C ILE A 149 -1.54 3.81 -7.87
N VAL A 150 -1.01 3.78 -6.65
CA VAL A 150 -1.43 4.62 -5.52
C VAL A 150 -0.30 5.61 -5.24
N GLY A 151 -0.52 6.89 -5.52
CA GLY A 151 0.43 7.97 -5.31
C GLY A 151 0.07 8.80 -4.07
N LEU A 152 1.02 8.92 -3.15
CA LEU A 152 0.82 9.65 -1.90
C LEU A 152 1.66 10.92 -1.87
N ARG A 153 1.06 12.01 -1.48
CA ARG A 153 1.64 13.30 -1.14
C ARG A 153 2.76 13.73 -2.08
N THR A 154 4.00 13.62 -1.65
CA THR A 154 5.19 14.04 -2.38
C THR A 154 5.43 13.30 -3.69
N SER A 155 4.73 12.19 -3.92
CA SER A 155 4.80 11.50 -5.21
C SER A 155 4.33 12.34 -6.39
N THR A 156 3.59 13.43 -6.15
CA THR A 156 3.26 14.44 -7.20
C THR A 156 4.51 15.16 -7.73
N HIS A 157 5.64 15.12 -6.99
CA HIS A 157 6.96 15.56 -7.41
C HIS A 157 8.02 14.48 -7.09
N ALA A 158 7.68 13.23 -7.43
CA ALA A 158 8.50 12.06 -7.14
C ALA A 158 9.93 12.18 -7.66
N PHE A 159 10.12 12.76 -8.84
CA PHE A 159 11.40 12.75 -9.53
C PHE A 159 11.98 14.14 -9.75
N GLN A 160 13.30 14.28 -9.51
CA GLN A 160 14.11 15.44 -9.84
C GLN A 160 15.34 14.96 -10.64
N ILE A 161 15.13 14.65 -11.90
CA ILE A 161 16.14 14.11 -12.81
C ILE A 161 16.69 15.29 -13.62
N PRO A 162 17.99 15.63 -13.50
CA PRO A 162 18.55 16.84 -14.13
C PRO A 162 18.66 16.73 -15.65
N ASP A 163 19.02 15.55 -16.17
CA ASP A 163 19.24 15.28 -17.58
C ASP A 163 19.08 13.78 -17.91
N GLY A 164 19.45 13.36 -19.12
CA GLY A 164 19.43 11.97 -19.55
C GLY A 164 18.07 11.49 -20.08
N PRO A 165 17.94 10.17 -20.34
CA PRO A 165 16.80 9.60 -21.07
C PRO A 165 15.49 9.71 -20.27
N PHE A 166 15.56 9.81 -18.95
CA PHE A 166 14.40 9.87 -18.07
C PHE A 166 14.02 11.30 -17.61
N ARG A 167 14.70 12.33 -18.13
CA ARG A 167 14.43 13.74 -17.78
C ARG A 167 12.95 14.13 -17.90
N LYS A 168 12.23 13.54 -18.84
CA LYS A 168 10.80 13.83 -19.06
C LYS A 168 9.91 13.51 -17.85
N TYR A 169 10.34 12.63 -16.93
CA TYR A 169 9.57 12.26 -15.73
C TYR A 169 9.76 13.24 -14.57
N ALA A 170 10.75 14.14 -14.64
CA ALA A 170 11.01 15.10 -13.58
C ALA A 170 9.87 16.11 -13.42
N TRP A 171 9.59 16.49 -12.17
CA TRP A 171 8.47 17.35 -11.77
C TRP A 171 8.46 18.73 -12.44
N ASP A 172 9.62 19.24 -12.80
CA ASP A 172 9.86 20.53 -13.42
C ASP A 172 10.06 20.47 -14.95
N TYR A 173 9.80 19.31 -15.56
CA TYR A 173 9.96 19.15 -17.00
C TYR A 173 8.94 20.00 -17.77
N GLU A 174 9.42 20.78 -18.76
CA GLU A 174 8.59 21.73 -19.51
C GLU A 174 8.39 21.35 -20.99
N GLY A 175 8.85 20.15 -21.41
CA GLY A 175 8.79 19.72 -22.79
C GLY A 175 7.65 18.74 -23.10
N GLY A 176 7.07 18.86 -24.31
CA GLY A 176 6.24 17.86 -24.96
C GLY A 176 5.04 17.34 -24.16
N GLU A 177 4.71 16.09 -24.42
CA GLU A 177 3.55 15.41 -23.82
C GLU A 177 3.71 15.14 -22.31
N TYR A 178 4.95 15.15 -21.79
CA TYR A 178 5.26 14.96 -20.38
C TYR A 178 5.45 16.27 -19.60
N PHE A 179 4.82 17.36 -20.05
CA PHE A 179 4.87 18.65 -19.36
C PHE A 179 4.53 18.50 -17.86
N LYS A 180 5.45 18.97 -16.97
CA LYS A 180 5.39 18.79 -15.51
C LYS A 180 5.53 17.35 -15.04
N GLY A 181 6.10 16.48 -15.87
CA GLY A 181 6.63 15.18 -15.50
C GLY A 181 5.62 14.14 -15.06
N PHE A 182 6.12 13.13 -14.37
CA PHE A 182 5.36 11.98 -13.88
C PHE A 182 4.14 12.39 -13.03
N GLY A 183 4.34 13.31 -12.09
CA GLY A 183 3.25 13.74 -11.21
C GLY A 183 2.05 14.25 -12.01
N ARG A 184 2.28 15.20 -12.93
CA ARG A 184 1.19 15.77 -13.73
C ARG A 184 0.60 14.75 -14.69
N GLN A 185 1.43 14.01 -15.42
CA GLN A 185 0.96 13.17 -16.53
C GLN A 185 0.40 11.83 -16.07
N VAL A 186 0.91 11.26 -14.97
CA VAL A 186 0.46 9.97 -14.47
C VAL A 186 -0.46 10.14 -13.23
N LEU A 187 -0.03 10.88 -12.22
CA LEU A 187 -0.84 11.07 -11.01
C LEU A 187 -1.93 12.13 -11.15
N GLY A 188 -1.86 12.98 -12.18
CA GLY A 188 -2.86 14.02 -12.47
C GLY A 188 -2.51 15.40 -11.94
N GLU A 189 -1.49 15.55 -11.10
CA GLU A 189 -1.02 16.82 -10.60
C GLU A 189 0.47 16.79 -10.27
N THR A 190 1.15 17.92 -10.49
CA THR A 190 2.47 18.17 -9.93
C THR A 190 2.36 19.08 -8.71
N TRP A 191 3.37 19.08 -7.84
CA TRP A 191 3.37 19.95 -6.67
C TRP A 191 3.30 21.45 -7.05
N ALA A 192 2.34 22.15 -6.47
CA ALA A 192 2.08 23.57 -6.70
C ALA A 192 2.13 24.42 -5.41
N GLY A 193 2.51 23.81 -4.29
CA GLY A 193 2.61 24.49 -2.99
C GLY A 193 1.83 23.77 -1.89
N HIS A 194 2.16 24.09 -0.66
CA HIS A 194 1.42 23.62 0.51
C HIS A 194 0.06 24.31 0.61
N TYR A 195 -0.96 23.55 1.00
CA TYR A 195 -2.30 24.04 1.21
C TYR A 195 -2.50 24.62 2.61
N GLY A 196 -1.93 23.97 3.64
CA GLY A 196 -1.82 24.46 5.00
C GLY A 196 -0.37 24.74 5.40
N THR A 197 -0.16 25.43 6.52
CA THR A 197 1.16 25.62 7.13
C THR A 197 1.52 24.36 7.92
N ASN A 198 2.65 23.73 7.59
CA ASN A 198 3.15 22.54 8.30
C ASN A 198 3.30 22.83 9.80
N HIS A 199 2.89 21.87 10.64
CA HIS A 199 2.94 21.90 12.11
C HIS A 199 2.05 22.98 12.80
N GLU A 200 1.30 23.75 12.01
CA GLU A 200 0.36 24.76 12.51
C GLU A 200 -1.07 24.46 12.06
N GLN A 201 -1.23 23.95 10.84
CA GLN A 201 -2.51 23.72 10.18
C GLN A 201 -2.61 22.29 9.68
N SER A 202 -3.57 21.55 10.17
CA SER A 202 -3.96 20.22 9.67
C SER A 202 -5.11 20.32 8.65
N SER A 203 -5.66 19.19 8.23
CA SER A 203 -6.80 19.17 7.31
C SER A 203 -7.82 18.11 7.70
N ASN A 204 -9.11 18.46 7.55
CA ASN A 204 -10.16 17.48 7.39
C ASN A 204 -10.36 17.19 5.90
N VAL A 205 -10.48 15.91 5.55
CA VAL A 205 -10.73 15.46 4.17
C VAL A 205 -12.21 15.10 4.05
N ILE A 206 -12.94 15.83 3.23
CA ILE A 206 -14.39 15.72 3.10
C ILE A 206 -14.73 15.00 1.80
N PRO A 207 -15.25 13.77 1.84
CA PRO A 207 -15.72 13.05 0.67
C PRO A 207 -16.80 13.86 -0.07
N ILE A 208 -16.66 13.96 -1.40
CA ILE A 208 -17.67 14.50 -2.32
C ILE A 208 -18.30 13.41 -3.18
N ALA A 209 -17.63 12.30 -3.37
CA ALA A 209 -18.12 11.08 -4.00
C ALA A 209 -18.39 10.02 -2.92
N VAL A 210 -19.36 10.28 -2.04
CA VAL A 210 -19.63 9.49 -0.82
C VAL A 210 -19.95 8.02 -1.10
N ASP A 211 -20.52 7.72 -2.25
CA ASP A 211 -20.89 6.35 -2.68
C ASP A 211 -19.71 5.61 -3.34
N HIS A 212 -18.56 6.26 -3.50
CA HIS A 212 -17.40 5.60 -4.11
C HIS A 212 -16.84 4.55 -3.15
N PRO A 213 -16.50 3.33 -3.63
CA PRO A 213 -16.04 2.22 -2.77
C PRO A 213 -14.89 2.61 -1.81
N ILE A 214 -14.02 3.52 -2.21
CA ILE A 214 -12.90 4.01 -1.40
C ILE A 214 -13.38 4.60 -0.05
N PHE A 215 -14.59 5.14 0.03
CA PHE A 215 -15.16 5.68 1.27
C PHE A 215 -16.07 4.73 2.03
N SER A 216 -16.16 3.47 1.61
CA SER A 216 -16.92 2.45 2.36
C SER A 216 -16.40 2.32 3.81
N GLY A 217 -17.27 2.50 4.78
CA GLY A 217 -16.94 2.45 6.21
C GLY A 217 -16.06 3.60 6.72
N VAL A 218 -15.89 4.68 5.95
CA VAL A 218 -15.20 5.89 6.38
C VAL A 218 -16.20 6.86 7.00
N GLU A 219 -16.04 7.14 8.30
CA GLU A 219 -16.90 8.08 9.03
C GLU A 219 -16.37 9.52 8.95
N SER A 220 -15.09 9.70 9.16
CA SER A 220 -14.40 10.98 9.08
C SER A 220 -12.95 10.76 8.69
N ILE A 221 -12.30 11.78 8.13
CA ILE A 221 -10.88 11.73 7.80
C ILE A 221 -10.23 13.02 8.29
N HIS A 222 -9.24 12.86 9.16
CA HIS A 222 -8.34 13.93 9.56
C HIS A 222 -6.91 13.54 9.20
N ALA A 223 -6.14 14.49 8.68
CA ALA A 223 -4.74 14.35 8.35
C ALA A 223 -3.95 15.49 8.99
N VAL A 224 -2.94 15.16 9.76
CA VAL A 224 -2.06 16.15 10.39
C VAL A 224 -1.18 16.89 9.37
N SER A 225 -0.94 16.25 8.23
CA SER A 225 -0.19 16.83 7.12
C SER A 225 -1.12 17.69 6.25
N GLY A 226 -0.99 18.98 6.23
CA GLY A 226 -1.92 19.97 5.66
C GLY A 226 -2.26 19.89 4.16
N GLY A 227 -1.89 18.86 3.41
CA GLY A 227 -2.19 18.69 1.98
C GLY A 227 -1.45 19.67 1.05
N TYR A 228 -1.74 19.58 -0.25
CA TYR A 228 -1.20 20.48 -1.28
C TYR A 228 -2.30 21.21 -2.02
N PHE A 229 -2.01 22.40 -2.54
CA PHE A 229 -2.81 22.98 -3.59
C PHE A 229 -2.82 22.03 -4.80
N ALA A 230 -4.00 21.74 -5.30
CA ALA A 230 -4.15 20.86 -6.44
C ALA A 230 -5.28 21.36 -7.37
N ASN A 231 -4.98 21.29 -8.65
CA ASN A 231 -5.93 21.43 -9.74
C ASN A 231 -5.70 20.25 -10.70
N PRO A 232 -6.19 19.07 -10.33
CA PRO A 232 -5.95 17.86 -11.11
C PRO A 232 -6.31 18.01 -12.58
N MET A 233 -5.67 17.23 -13.46
CA MET A 233 -5.98 17.22 -14.90
C MET A 233 -7.48 16.99 -15.12
N PRO A 234 -8.07 17.56 -16.21
CA PRO A 234 -9.53 17.52 -16.45
C PRO A 234 -10.14 16.11 -16.55
N ASP A 235 -9.33 15.10 -16.84
CA ASP A 235 -9.71 13.69 -16.89
C ASP A 235 -9.67 13.00 -15.51
N SER A 236 -9.24 13.71 -14.49
CA SER A 236 -9.28 13.22 -13.10
C SER A 236 -10.68 13.34 -12.51
N VAL A 237 -11.05 12.39 -11.67
CA VAL A 237 -12.30 12.38 -10.92
C VAL A 237 -12.03 12.74 -9.46
N PRO A 238 -12.28 13.98 -9.02
CA PRO A 238 -12.11 14.36 -7.62
C PRO A 238 -13.07 13.55 -6.73
N LEU A 239 -12.54 12.94 -5.67
CA LEU A 239 -13.30 12.14 -4.72
C LEU A 239 -13.51 12.83 -3.38
N ALA A 240 -12.57 13.70 -2.96
CA ALA A 240 -12.68 14.46 -1.73
C ALA A 240 -12.00 15.82 -1.83
N LYS A 241 -12.48 16.76 -1.01
CA LYS A 241 -11.90 18.09 -0.82
C LYS A 241 -11.26 18.20 0.55
N GLY A 242 -10.17 18.98 0.64
CA GLY A 242 -9.54 19.37 1.88
C GLY A 242 -10.20 20.60 2.49
N VAL A 243 -10.29 20.60 3.81
CA VAL A 243 -10.61 21.77 4.63
C VAL A 243 -9.44 21.99 5.57
N VAL A 244 -8.65 23.04 5.33
CA VAL A 244 -7.55 23.42 6.24
C VAL A 244 -8.13 23.89 7.57
N LEU A 245 -7.50 23.51 8.65
CA LEU A 245 -7.90 23.85 10.01
C LEU A 245 -6.86 24.81 10.63
N ASP A 246 -7.32 25.77 11.40
CA ASP A 246 -6.45 26.63 12.22
C ASP A 246 -6.08 25.90 13.52
N GLY A 247 -5.29 24.83 13.36
CA GLY A 247 -4.80 23.96 14.43
C GLY A 247 -4.54 22.54 13.94
N MET A 248 -4.06 21.69 14.85
CA MET A 248 -3.57 20.35 14.55
C MET A 248 -4.52 19.22 14.95
N THR A 249 -5.74 19.54 15.41
CA THR A 249 -6.75 18.55 15.81
C THR A 249 -7.97 18.60 14.89
N ALA A 250 -8.66 17.47 14.77
CA ALA A 250 -9.81 17.32 13.88
C ALA A 250 -10.99 18.26 14.17
N ASP A 251 -11.06 18.79 15.40
CA ASP A 251 -12.07 19.73 15.89
C ASP A 251 -11.60 21.20 15.87
N SER A 252 -10.38 21.47 15.39
CA SER A 252 -9.90 22.83 15.17
C SER A 252 -10.79 23.55 14.16
N PRO A 253 -10.99 24.88 14.31
CA PRO A 253 -11.84 25.65 13.39
C PRO A 253 -11.27 25.65 11.97
N PRO A 254 -12.11 25.69 10.93
CA PRO A 254 -11.65 25.87 9.55
C PRO A 254 -10.92 27.21 9.36
N ALA A 255 -9.81 27.19 8.64
CA ALA A 255 -9.10 28.39 8.20
C ALA A 255 -9.94 29.10 7.12
N MET A 256 -10.56 30.23 7.48
CA MET A 256 -11.54 30.93 6.67
C MET A 256 -10.96 31.59 5.41
N ASP A 257 -9.65 31.78 5.35
CA ASP A 257 -8.91 32.33 4.22
C ASP A 257 -8.48 31.29 3.18
N LYS A 258 -8.76 30.00 3.44
CA LYS A 258 -8.38 28.86 2.57
C LYS A 258 -9.58 28.33 1.81
N GLU A 259 -9.48 28.30 0.49
CA GLU A 259 -10.46 27.65 -0.37
C GLU A 259 -10.37 26.13 -0.25
N GLN A 260 -11.51 25.45 -0.37
CA GLN A 260 -11.52 23.98 -0.45
C GLN A 260 -11.03 23.52 -1.82
N VAL A 261 -9.97 22.72 -1.86
CA VAL A 261 -9.38 22.19 -3.07
C VAL A 261 -9.51 20.66 -3.11
N PRO A 262 -9.49 20.03 -4.31
CA PRO A 262 -9.37 18.57 -4.39
C PRO A 262 -8.10 18.11 -3.71
N VAL A 263 -8.21 17.09 -2.84
CA VAL A 263 -7.07 16.48 -2.14
C VAL A 263 -6.97 14.98 -2.34
N VAL A 264 -8.03 14.38 -2.87
CA VAL A 264 -8.10 12.96 -3.27
C VAL A 264 -8.82 12.87 -4.60
N TRP A 265 -8.24 12.13 -5.54
CA TRP A 265 -8.85 11.86 -6.84
C TRP A 265 -8.41 10.52 -7.41
N THR A 266 -9.15 10.05 -8.41
CA THR A 266 -8.78 8.92 -9.26
C THR A 266 -8.69 9.36 -10.71
N ARG A 267 -7.90 8.64 -11.50
CA ARG A 267 -7.83 8.76 -12.95
C ARG A 267 -7.32 7.49 -13.59
N THR A 268 -7.18 7.50 -14.90
CA THR A 268 -6.41 6.50 -15.65
C THR A 268 -5.31 7.19 -16.45
N TYR A 269 -4.21 6.48 -16.69
CA TYR A 269 -3.18 6.90 -17.63
C TYR A 269 -2.99 5.82 -18.69
N GLN A 270 -2.34 6.16 -19.79
CA GLN A 270 -2.12 5.23 -20.90
C GLN A 270 -0.70 4.70 -20.86
N GLY A 271 -0.56 3.39 -21.01
CA GLY A 271 0.72 2.74 -21.28
C GLY A 271 1.14 2.93 -22.76
N SER A 272 2.34 2.46 -23.09
CA SER A 272 2.94 2.66 -24.43
C SER A 272 2.17 1.97 -25.55
N GLU A 273 1.43 0.89 -25.25
CA GLU A 273 0.60 0.15 -26.21
C GLU A 273 -0.89 0.52 -26.12
N GLY A 274 -1.23 1.58 -25.39
CA GLY A 274 -2.59 2.11 -25.28
C GLY A 274 -3.49 1.42 -24.24
N GLN A 275 -2.95 0.51 -23.42
CA GLN A 275 -3.63 -0.01 -22.25
C GLN A 275 -3.74 1.05 -21.15
N SER A 276 -4.77 0.94 -20.31
CA SER A 276 -5.06 1.92 -19.25
C SER A 276 -4.72 1.40 -17.86
N GLY A 277 -3.95 2.18 -17.09
CA GLY A 277 -3.64 1.94 -15.70
C GLY A 277 -4.50 2.80 -14.77
N ARG A 278 -5.04 2.21 -13.69
CA ARG A 278 -5.76 2.94 -12.65
C ARG A 278 -4.80 3.72 -11.76
N VAL A 279 -5.20 4.92 -11.37
CA VAL A 279 -4.44 5.76 -10.46
C VAL A 279 -5.34 6.30 -9.36
N PHE A 280 -4.90 6.15 -8.13
CA PHE A 280 -5.39 6.89 -6.97
C PHE A 280 -4.32 7.87 -6.51
N THR A 281 -4.70 9.09 -6.19
CA THR A 281 -3.80 10.11 -5.66
C THR A 281 -4.39 10.78 -4.44
N SER A 282 -3.57 10.91 -3.38
CA SER A 282 -3.86 11.71 -2.19
C SER A 282 -2.76 12.74 -1.97
N THR A 283 -3.12 14.00 -1.72
CA THR A 283 -2.14 15.04 -1.33
C THR A 283 -1.77 14.98 0.15
N HIS A 284 -2.35 14.05 0.91
CA HIS A 284 -1.96 13.67 2.26
C HIS A 284 -1.18 12.35 2.22
N GLY A 285 -0.51 11.98 3.30
CA GLY A 285 0.28 10.76 3.36
C GLY A 285 1.54 10.88 4.21
N ALA A 286 1.53 11.67 5.27
CA ALA A 286 2.53 11.56 6.33
C ALA A 286 2.27 10.26 7.14
N SER A 287 3.30 9.71 7.76
CA SER A 287 3.17 8.49 8.57
C SER A 287 2.11 8.63 9.67
N GLU A 288 2.05 9.79 10.32
CA GLU A 288 1.08 10.09 11.38
C GLU A 288 -0.37 10.16 10.87
N ASP A 289 -0.60 10.49 9.59
CA ASP A 289 -1.95 10.48 9.01
C ASP A 289 -2.57 9.10 9.11
N LEU A 290 -1.74 8.03 9.07
CA LEU A 290 -2.19 6.66 9.16
C LEU A 290 -2.74 6.30 10.56
N LEU A 291 -2.42 7.07 11.61
CA LEU A 291 -2.99 6.89 12.95
C LEU A 291 -4.49 7.16 12.96
N HIS A 292 -4.98 8.06 12.10
CA HIS A 292 -6.42 8.31 12.01
C HIS A 292 -7.13 7.15 11.28
N PRO A 293 -8.10 6.48 11.93
CA PRO A 293 -8.72 5.26 11.38
C PRO A 293 -9.43 5.50 10.05
N GLY A 294 -10.02 6.68 9.85
CA GLY A 294 -10.68 7.03 8.59
C GLY A 294 -9.68 7.23 7.43
N TYR A 295 -8.53 7.86 7.68
CA TYR A 295 -7.46 7.96 6.68
C TYR A 295 -6.91 6.58 6.33
N ARG A 296 -6.62 5.77 7.33
CA ARG A 296 -6.12 4.40 7.15
C ARG A 296 -7.12 3.54 6.37
N ARG A 297 -8.42 3.63 6.67
CA ARG A 297 -9.48 2.91 5.94
C ARG A 297 -9.54 3.37 4.48
N MET A 298 -9.57 4.67 4.24
CA MET A 298 -9.55 5.21 2.88
C MET A 298 -8.35 4.68 2.09
N LEU A 299 -7.17 4.64 2.69
CA LEU A 299 -5.95 4.19 2.01
C LEU A 299 -5.95 2.68 1.73
N VAL A 300 -6.43 1.86 2.66
CA VAL A 300 -6.64 0.41 2.44
C VAL A 300 -7.64 0.18 1.31
N ASN A 301 -8.78 0.86 1.34
CA ASN A 301 -9.80 0.76 0.30
C ASN A 301 -9.27 1.24 -1.07
N ALA A 302 -8.48 2.32 -1.09
CA ALA A 302 -7.84 2.82 -2.31
C ALA A 302 -6.85 1.81 -2.90
N THR A 303 -6.12 1.10 -2.05
CA THR A 303 -5.18 0.04 -2.46
C THR A 303 -5.96 -1.14 -3.09
N LEU A 304 -7.04 -1.59 -2.47
CA LEU A 304 -7.91 -2.62 -3.03
C LEU A 304 -8.55 -2.17 -4.35
N TRP A 305 -9.07 -0.93 -4.40
CA TRP A 305 -9.68 -0.36 -5.61
C TRP A 305 -8.66 -0.29 -6.76
N ALA A 306 -7.45 0.19 -6.51
CA ALA A 306 -6.40 0.27 -7.52
C ALA A 306 -5.98 -1.12 -8.04
N ALA A 307 -5.96 -2.12 -7.16
CA ALA A 307 -5.72 -3.53 -7.54
C ALA A 307 -6.89 -4.20 -8.29
N GLY A 308 -7.99 -3.47 -8.58
CA GLY A 308 -9.17 -4.01 -9.27
C GLY A 308 -10.02 -4.93 -8.40
N MET A 309 -10.03 -4.70 -7.09
CA MET A 309 -10.67 -5.56 -6.09
C MET A 309 -11.78 -4.81 -5.32
N GLU A 310 -12.56 -3.99 -6.02
CA GLU A 310 -13.66 -3.21 -5.42
C GLU A 310 -14.71 -4.06 -4.71
N SER A 311 -14.95 -5.28 -5.22
CA SER A 311 -15.89 -6.23 -4.62
C SER A 311 -15.49 -6.69 -3.22
N GLU A 312 -14.20 -6.59 -2.90
CA GLU A 312 -13.64 -7.01 -1.60
C GLU A 312 -13.67 -5.89 -0.55
N ILE A 313 -14.07 -4.67 -0.94
CA ILE A 313 -14.16 -3.53 -0.04
C ILE A 313 -15.46 -3.62 0.77
N GLN A 314 -15.33 -3.90 2.08
CA GLN A 314 -16.44 -3.90 3.02
C GLN A 314 -16.26 -2.79 4.05
N SER A 315 -17.38 -2.28 4.59
CA SER A 315 -17.36 -1.18 5.57
C SER A 315 -16.65 -1.51 6.89
N ASP A 316 -16.57 -2.78 7.22
CA ASP A 316 -15.97 -3.33 8.44
C ASP A 316 -14.67 -4.11 8.19
N SER A 317 -14.15 -4.09 6.96
CA SER A 317 -12.88 -4.75 6.63
C SER A 317 -11.75 -4.36 7.60
N PRO A 318 -10.86 -5.31 7.96
CA PRO A 318 -9.84 -5.06 8.96
C PRO A 318 -8.80 -4.03 8.49
N ILE A 319 -8.51 -3.06 9.34
CA ILE A 319 -7.51 -2.01 9.10
C ILE A 319 -6.53 -1.86 10.27
N SER A 320 -6.56 -2.78 11.24
CA SER A 320 -5.67 -2.70 12.40
C SER A 320 -4.21 -2.81 11.99
N PHE A 321 -3.34 -2.10 12.71
CA PHE A 321 -1.91 -2.26 12.53
C PHE A 321 -1.48 -3.70 12.84
N VAL A 322 -0.46 -4.16 12.15
CA VAL A 322 0.18 -5.46 12.35
C VAL A 322 1.57 -5.23 12.92
N GLY A 323 1.73 -5.62 14.17
CA GLY A 323 2.91 -5.29 14.96
C GLY A 323 2.94 -3.83 15.44
N PRO A 324 3.95 -3.45 16.23
CA PRO A 324 4.09 -2.09 16.74
C PRO A 324 4.38 -1.08 15.64
N PHE A 325 3.72 0.07 15.69
CA PHE A 325 3.90 1.19 14.78
C PHE A 325 4.15 2.47 15.57
N HIS A 326 5.31 3.09 15.40
CA HIS A 326 5.77 4.23 16.18
C HIS A 326 6.19 5.38 15.25
N PRO A 327 5.24 6.00 14.53
CA PRO A 327 5.55 7.10 13.63
C PRO A 327 6.12 8.28 14.40
N VAL A 328 7.06 9.00 13.76
CA VAL A 328 7.54 10.29 14.24
C VAL A 328 6.91 11.41 13.43
N THR A 329 6.84 12.59 14.02
CA THR A 329 6.35 13.78 13.35
C THR A 329 7.16 14.07 12.09
N TYR A 330 6.47 14.32 11.00
CA TYR A 330 7.10 14.62 9.72
C TYR A 330 7.89 15.92 9.79
N SER A 331 9.12 15.89 9.29
CA SER A 331 10.00 17.06 9.13
C SER A 331 11.12 16.71 8.16
N PHE A 332 11.79 17.71 7.59
CA PHE A 332 12.99 17.49 6.82
C PHE A 332 14.04 16.85 7.71
N ASP A 333 14.64 15.76 7.24
CA ASP A 333 15.69 15.01 7.93
C ASP A 333 15.35 14.48 9.35
N GLY A 334 14.09 14.62 9.79
CA GLY A 334 13.61 14.14 11.10
C GLY A 334 13.28 12.65 11.15
N TYR A 335 13.94 11.79 10.36
CA TYR A 335 13.75 10.35 10.37
C TYR A 335 14.63 9.65 11.41
N ARG A 336 14.24 8.44 11.82
CA ARG A 336 15.05 7.61 12.73
C ARG A 336 16.30 7.13 12.04
N ARG A 337 17.46 7.37 12.67
CA ARG A 337 18.78 7.00 12.17
C ARG A 337 19.14 5.56 12.52
N CYS A 338 20.11 5.00 11.80
CA CYS A 338 20.66 3.66 12.03
C CYS A 338 19.60 2.54 11.96
N VAL A 339 18.55 2.73 11.18
CA VAL A 339 17.52 1.70 10.92
C VAL A 339 17.83 1.03 9.59
N ARG A 340 17.85 -0.30 9.58
CA ARG A 340 17.94 -1.10 8.37
C ARG A 340 16.55 -1.62 7.98
N PRO A 341 16.25 -1.85 6.71
CA PRO A 341 15.01 -2.52 6.33
C PRO A 341 14.80 -3.84 7.07
N SER A 342 15.86 -4.64 7.27
CA SER A 342 15.81 -5.91 7.99
C SER A 342 15.31 -5.81 9.44
N ASP A 343 15.47 -4.66 10.09
CA ASP A 343 15.01 -4.44 11.47
C ASP A 343 13.47 -4.46 11.56
N MET A 344 12.80 -4.24 10.43
CA MET A 344 11.34 -4.25 10.29
C MET A 344 10.79 -5.50 9.59
N ALA A 345 11.60 -6.52 9.28
CA ALA A 345 11.17 -7.64 8.43
C ALA A 345 10.18 -8.60 9.11
N GLY A 346 10.14 -8.69 10.44
CA GLY A 346 9.20 -9.56 11.18
C GLY A 346 7.81 -8.96 11.33
N TRP A 347 6.78 -9.79 11.50
CA TRP A 347 5.42 -9.35 11.79
C TRP A 347 5.30 -8.56 13.09
N ASP A 348 6.09 -8.94 14.09
CA ASP A 348 6.12 -8.35 15.43
C ASP A 348 7.28 -7.36 15.63
N SER A 349 8.16 -7.19 14.63
CA SER A 349 9.21 -6.19 14.67
C SER A 349 8.59 -4.79 14.67
N PRO A 350 9.05 -3.85 15.51
CA PRO A 350 8.50 -2.51 15.48
C PRO A 350 8.83 -1.82 14.15
N ILE A 351 7.81 -1.20 13.55
CA ILE A 351 8.04 -0.24 12.46
C ILE A 351 8.55 1.02 13.14
N MET A 352 9.82 1.33 12.86
CA MET A 352 10.59 2.39 13.50
C MET A 352 10.64 2.23 15.01
N ASN A 353 11.55 1.34 15.46
CA ASN A 353 11.81 1.13 16.87
C ASN A 353 12.14 2.47 17.56
N PRO A 354 11.41 2.84 18.65
CA PRO A 354 11.65 4.09 19.38
C PRO A 354 13.05 4.24 19.97
N ASP A 355 13.80 3.15 20.13
CA ASP A 355 15.18 3.18 20.63
C ASP A 355 16.19 3.78 19.62
N HIS A 356 15.82 3.87 18.33
CA HIS A 356 16.66 4.52 17.33
C HIS A 356 16.52 6.04 17.43
N PRO A 357 17.63 6.80 17.38
CA PRO A 357 17.60 8.24 17.53
C PRO A 357 16.90 8.90 16.33
N VAL A 358 16.15 9.94 16.59
CA VAL A 358 15.71 10.91 15.60
C VAL A 358 16.74 12.05 15.60
N THR A 359 17.06 12.59 14.42
CA THR A 359 17.90 13.81 14.41
C THR A 359 17.09 14.94 15.02
N ASP A 360 17.65 15.54 16.04
CA ASP A 360 17.16 16.82 16.52
C ASP A 360 17.43 17.86 15.42
N GLU A 361 16.45 18.67 15.10
CA GLU A 361 16.60 19.86 14.30
C GLU A 361 17.43 20.92 15.02
#